data_71c83609d2124192b719b13c83405f22
#
_entry.id   71c83609d2124192b719b13c83405f22
#
_cell.length_a   1.000
_cell.length_b   1.000
_cell.length_c   1.000
_cell.angle_alpha   90.00
_cell.angle_beta   90.00
_cell.angle_gamma   90.00
#
_symmetry.space_group_name_H-M   'P 1'
#
loop_
_entity.id
_entity.type
_entity.pdbx_description
1 polymer ?
#
loop_
_entity_poly.entity_id
_entity_poly.type
_entity_poly.pdbx_seq_one_letter_code
_entity_poly.pdbx_strand_id
1 'polypeptide(L)'
;MGEIMYQRILVAVDGSETSLLALDHAVGLAKAFGSELTLLSVIDQLKLPFSAEYGLGARESHEDLMRNVIEDLNEVTMNLRETHPGLSFDARVEEGRPAKIIVEVAEVFDLIVIGSQGFGLIAGWFLGSVSNEVVNSCTKPLLIVKKPGDQKPDPSP
;
A
#
# COMPACT_ATOMS: atom_id res chain seq x y z
N MET A 1 -16.52 8.32 -27.39
CA MET A 1 -16.12 8.40 -25.98
C MET A 1 -14.91 7.50 -25.77
N GLY A 2 -13.81 8.04 -25.27
CA GLY A 2 -12.59 7.27 -25.01
C GLY A 2 -12.85 6.24 -23.88
N GLU A 3 -12.25 5.07 -24.02
CA GLU A 3 -12.21 4.11 -22.91
C GLU A 3 -11.52 4.76 -21.70
N ILE A 4 -12.05 4.54 -20.50
CA ILE A 4 -11.39 4.95 -19.25
C ILE A 4 -10.12 4.12 -19.14
N MET A 5 -8.96 4.77 -19.20
CA MET A 5 -7.66 4.09 -19.21
C MET A 5 -7.42 3.30 -17.92
N TYR A 6 -7.83 3.84 -16.78
CA TYR A 6 -7.67 3.22 -15.47
C TYR A 6 -9.04 3.11 -14.80
N GLN A 7 -9.77 2.03 -15.07
CA GLN A 7 -11.08 1.80 -14.47
C GLN A 7 -10.97 1.35 -13.02
N ARG A 8 -9.97 0.52 -12.71
CA ARG A 8 -9.74 -0.07 -11.40
C ARG A 8 -8.31 0.19 -10.95
N ILE A 9 -8.18 0.93 -9.86
CA ILE A 9 -6.89 1.28 -9.27
C ILE A 9 -6.73 0.52 -7.95
N LEU A 10 -5.58 -0.11 -7.76
CA LEU A 10 -5.16 -0.73 -6.51
C LEU A 10 -4.13 0.17 -5.83
N VAL A 11 -4.31 0.46 -4.54
CA VAL A 11 -3.28 1.12 -3.72
C VAL A 11 -2.93 0.25 -2.52
N ALA A 12 -1.63 -0.01 -2.33
CA ALA A 12 -1.13 -0.73 -1.17
C ALA A 12 -0.93 0.23 0.01
N VAL A 13 -1.54 -0.08 1.15
CA VAL A 13 -1.53 0.76 2.36
C VAL A 13 -1.04 -0.08 3.54
N ASP A 14 0.09 0.31 4.12
CA ASP A 14 0.66 -0.30 5.33
C ASP A 14 0.71 0.66 6.53
N GLY A 15 0.16 1.87 6.37
CA GLY A 15 0.17 2.93 7.37
C GLY A 15 1.45 3.76 7.40
N SER A 16 2.47 3.41 6.62
CA SER A 16 3.68 4.22 6.46
C SER A 16 3.39 5.56 5.79
N GLU A 17 4.25 6.54 6.00
CA GLU A 17 4.10 7.89 5.43
C GLU A 17 4.02 7.85 3.90
N THR A 18 4.88 7.07 3.24
CA THR A 18 4.86 6.95 1.77
C THR A 18 3.64 6.20 1.26
N SER A 19 3.09 5.23 2.00
CA SER A 19 1.85 4.57 1.62
C SER A 19 0.64 5.49 1.74
N LEU A 20 0.61 6.39 2.72
CA LEU A 20 -0.44 7.41 2.84
C LEU A 20 -0.34 8.47 1.74
N LEU A 21 0.88 8.87 1.35
CA LEU A 21 1.08 9.70 0.16
C LEU A 21 0.64 8.98 -1.12
N ALA A 22 0.92 7.70 -1.24
CA ALA A 22 0.44 6.88 -2.36
C ALA A 22 -1.10 6.86 -2.42
N LEU A 23 -1.76 6.76 -1.27
CA LEU A 23 -3.21 6.82 -1.18
C LEU A 23 -3.75 8.18 -1.66
N ASP A 24 -3.15 9.30 -1.26
CA ASP A 24 -3.53 10.63 -1.74
C ASP A 24 -3.42 10.76 -3.27
N HIS A 25 -2.33 10.26 -3.85
CA HIS A 25 -2.15 10.20 -5.31
C HIS A 25 -3.19 9.31 -5.98
N ALA A 26 -3.48 8.15 -5.41
CA ALA A 26 -4.49 7.23 -5.94
C ALA A 26 -5.90 7.83 -5.93
N VAL A 27 -6.26 8.56 -4.87
CA VAL A 27 -7.53 9.31 -4.78
C VAL A 27 -7.59 10.40 -5.86
N GLY A 28 -6.51 11.15 -6.06
CA GLY A 28 -6.43 12.15 -7.12
C GLY A 28 -6.62 11.55 -8.52
N LEU A 29 -5.98 10.41 -8.79
CA LEU A 29 -6.13 9.68 -10.04
C LEU A 29 -7.56 9.13 -10.22
N ALA A 30 -8.14 8.56 -9.17
CA ALA A 30 -9.51 8.06 -9.20
C ALA A 30 -10.51 9.18 -9.53
N LYS A 31 -10.30 10.39 -8.99
CA LYS A 31 -11.09 11.58 -9.36
C LYS A 31 -10.93 11.96 -10.82
N ALA A 32 -9.70 11.97 -11.31
CA ALA A 32 -9.38 12.38 -12.68
C ALA A 32 -9.95 11.43 -13.73
N PHE A 33 -9.92 10.12 -13.45
CA PHE A 33 -10.34 9.10 -14.39
C PHE A 33 -11.74 8.51 -14.11
N GLY A 34 -12.35 8.82 -12.98
CA GLY A 34 -13.62 8.19 -12.57
C GLY A 34 -13.44 6.71 -12.19
N SER A 35 -12.31 6.37 -11.61
CA SER A 35 -11.91 4.98 -11.29
C SER A 35 -12.54 4.48 -10.00
N GLU A 36 -12.70 3.17 -9.90
CA GLU A 36 -12.89 2.47 -8.63
C GLU A 36 -11.52 2.30 -7.95
N LEU A 37 -11.43 2.63 -6.67
CA LEU A 37 -10.20 2.54 -5.89
C LEU A 37 -10.31 1.47 -4.81
N THR A 38 -9.41 0.49 -4.85
CA THR A 38 -9.30 -0.54 -3.81
C THR A 38 -8.04 -0.31 -2.97
N LEU A 39 -8.22 -0.20 -1.66
CA LEU A 39 -7.16 -0.15 -0.67
C LEU A 39 -6.82 -1.57 -0.25
N LEU A 40 -5.55 -1.96 -0.38
CA LEU A 40 -5.05 -3.26 0.01
C LEU A 40 -4.04 -3.13 1.16
N SER A 41 -4.32 -3.80 2.27
CA SER A 41 -3.33 -4.03 3.33
C SER A 41 -2.95 -5.50 3.36
N VAL A 42 -1.65 -5.78 3.49
CA VAL A 42 -1.14 -7.16 3.58
C VAL A 42 -0.46 -7.36 4.92
N ILE A 43 -0.92 -8.37 5.66
CA ILE A 43 -0.33 -8.77 6.93
C ILE A 43 0.77 -9.78 6.63
N ASP A 44 2.01 -9.40 6.95
CA ASP A 44 3.18 -10.25 6.77
C ASP A 44 3.35 -11.19 7.97
N GLN A 45 3.00 -12.45 7.78
CA GLN A 45 3.10 -13.48 8.82
C GLN A 45 4.54 -13.74 9.30
N LEU A 46 5.54 -13.38 8.49
CA LEU A 46 6.95 -13.55 8.84
C LEU A 46 7.49 -12.42 9.73
N LYS A 47 6.76 -11.32 9.80
CA LYS A 47 7.10 -10.16 10.65
C LYS A 47 6.27 -10.13 11.92
N LEU A 48 6.08 -11.27 12.57
CA LEU A 48 5.55 -11.27 13.94
C LEU A 48 6.46 -10.42 14.83
N PRO A 49 5.90 -9.59 15.73
CA PRO A 49 6.72 -8.79 16.62
C PRO A 49 7.73 -9.66 17.37
N PHE A 50 8.98 -9.23 17.40
CA PHE A 50 10.07 -9.90 18.12
C PHE A 50 9.74 -10.22 19.59
N SER A 51 8.80 -9.48 20.18
CA SER A 51 8.25 -9.73 21.53
C SER A 51 7.52 -11.09 21.66
N ALA A 52 7.06 -11.67 20.57
CA ALA A 52 6.42 -12.99 20.60
C ALA A 52 7.44 -14.12 20.82
N GLU A 53 8.70 -13.90 20.47
CA GLU A 53 9.79 -14.89 20.59
C GLU A 53 10.34 -15.00 22.02
N TYR A 54 10.23 -13.94 22.82
CA TYR A 54 10.80 -13.86 24.17
C TYR A 54 9.81 -13.98 25.32
N GLY A 55 8.52 -14.17 25.05
CA GLY A 55 7.50 -14.36 26.07
C GLY A 55 7.31 -13.18 27.03
N LEU A 56 7.83 -12.01 26.69
CA LEU A 56 7.77 -10.81 27.48
C LEU A 56 6.69 -9.87 26.92
N GLY A 57 5.53 -9.85 27.54
CA GLY A 57 4.45 -8.93 27.24
C GLY A 57 3.20 -9.59 26.67
N ALA A 58 2.07 -8.91 26.74
CA ALA A 58 0.82 -9.37 26.19
C ALA A 58 1.02 -9.71 24.70
N ARG A 59 0.90 -10.98 24.37
CA ARG A 59 0.84 -11.43 22.98
C ARG A 59 -0.35 -10.72 22.36
N GLU A 60 -0.09 -9.76 21.48
CA GLU A 60 -1.08 -9.45 20.49
C GLU A 60 -1.28 -10.74 19.68
N SER A 61 -2.43 -11.34 19.84
CA SER A 61 -2.71 -12.58 19.12
C SER A 61 -2.75 -12.24 17.62
N HIS A 62 -2.50 -13.23 16.78
CA HIS A 62 -2.68 -13.05 15.33
C HIS A 62 -4.09 -12.50 15.01
N GLU A 63 -5.09 -12.92 15.75
CA GLU A 63 -6.47 -12.44 15.63
C GLU A 63 -6.61 -10.97 16.00
N ASP A 64 -5.91 -10.49 17.03
CA ASP A 64 -5.93 -9.09 17.43
C ASP A 64 -5.24 -8.20 16.38
N LEU A 65 -4.10 -8.63 15.87
CA LEU A 65 -3.41 -7.93 14.77
C LEU A 65 -4.29 -7.83 13.53
N MET A 66 -4.91 -8.93 13.13
CA MET A 66 -5.85 -8.96 12.00
C MET A 66 -7.01 -7.99 12.21
N ARG A 67 -7.61 -8.03 13.40
CA ARG A 67 -8.72 -7.14 13.77
C ARG A 67 -8.30 -5.67 13.67
N ASN A 68 -7.16 -5.32 14.25
CA ASN A 68 -6.65 -3.94 14.24
C ASN A 68 -6.41 -3.44 12.82
N VAL A 69 -5.78 -4.23 11.96
CA VAL A 69 -5.55 -3.85 10.55
C VAL A 69 -6.87 -3.67 9.80
N ILE A 70 -7.85 -4.54 10.03
CA ILE A 70 -9.18 -4.41 9.41
C ILE A 70 -9.89 -3.15 9.89
N GLU A 71 -9.86 -2.87 11.20
CA GLU A 71 -10.48 -1.68 11.79
C GLU A 71 -9.83 -0.40 11.24
N ASP A 72 -8.50 -0.31 11.24
CA ASP A 72 -7.76 0.84 10.70
C ASP A 72 -8.07 1.08 9.22
N LEU A 73 -8.06 0.03 8.41
CA LEU A 73 -8.34 0.15 6.98
C LEU A 73 -9.79 0.55 6.71
N ASN A 74 -10.72 0.04 7.49
CA ASN A 74 -12.13 0.40 7.40
C ASN A 74 -12.35 1.86 7.79
N GLU A 75 -11.70 2.35 8.86
CA GLU A 75 -11.78 3.75 9.27
C GLU A 75 -11.29 4.69 8.16
N VAL A 76 -10.13 4.40 7.57
CA VAL A 76 -9.59 5.16 6.44
C VAL A 76 -10.57 5.15 5.26
N THR A 77 -11.12 3.99 4.94
CA THR A 77 -12.04 3.82 3.80
C THR A 77 -13.37 4.55 4.04
N MET A 78 -13.90 4.51 5.25
CA MET A 78 -15.11 5.26 5.62
C MET A 78 -14.89 6.77 5.51
N ASN A 79 -13.76 7.27 6.01
CA ASN A 79 -13.39 8.68 5.90
C ASN A 79 -13.31 9.14 4.42
N LEU A 80 -12.71 8.30 3.57
CA LEU A 80 -12.63 8.57 2.13
C LEU A 80 -14.02 8.61 1.46
N ARG A 81 -14.93 7.73 1.83
CA ARG A 81 -16.31 7.75 1.32
C ARG A 81 -17.06 9.01 1.73
N GLU A 82 -16.86 9.48 2.95
CA GLU A 82 -17.47 10.71 3.45
C GLU A 82 -16.90 11.95 2.78
N THR A 83 -15.59 12.02 2.58
CA THR A 83 -14.89 13.16 2.00
C THR A 83 -14.96 13.21 0.48
N HIS A 84 -15.19 12.06 -0.16
CA HIS A 84 -15.25 11.90 -1.62
C HIS A 84 -16.50 11.11 -2.06
N PRO A 85 -17.72 11.62 -1.84
CA PRO A 85 -18.96 10.85 -2.05
C PRO A 85 -19.20 10.44 -3.52
N GLY A 86 -18.49 11.05 -4.46
CA GLY A 86 -18.59 10.72 -5.89
C GLY A 86 -17.67 9.57 -6.34
N LEU A 87 -16.84 9.02 -5.44
CA LEU A 87 -15.91 7.94 -5.76
C LEU A 87 -16.32 6.62 -5.12
N SER A 88 -15.96 5.53 -5.78
CA SER A 88 -16.14 4.17 -5.27
C SER A 88 -14.86 3.69 -4.61
N PHE A 89 -14.98 3.29 -3.34
CA PHE A 89 -13.87 2.75 -2.54
C PHE A 89 -14.18 1.34 -2.05
N ASP A 90 -13.22 0.46 -2.14
CA ASP A 90 -13.24 -0.86 -1.53
C ASP A 90 -11.99 -1.05 -0.66
N ALA A 91 -12.08 -1.94 0.34
CA ALA A 91 -11.00 -2.26 1.27
C ALA A 91 -10.78 -3.77 1.30
N ARG A 92 -9.53 -4.18 1.24
CA ARG A 92 -9.13 -5.58 1.23
C ARG A 92 -7.93 -5.81 2.13
N VAL A 93 -8.02 -6.81 3.00
CA VAL A 93 -6.93 -7.28 3.85
C VAL A 93 -6.59 -8.71 3.43
N GLU A 94 -5.34 -8.94 3.17
CA GLU A 94 -4.79 -10.25 2.80
C GLU A 94 -3.64 -10.62 3.73
N GLU A 95 -3.35 -11.90 3.83
CA GLU A 95 -2.21 -12.41 4.59
C GLU A 95 -1.18 -13.05 3.66
N GLY A 96 0.07 -12.82 3.94
CA GLY A 96 1.17 -13.45 3.23
C GLY A 96 2.36 -12.53 3.04
N ARG A 97 3.19 -12.85 2.08
CA ARG A 97 4.34 -12.04 1.70
C ARG A 97 3.86 -10.84 0.88
N PRO A 98 4.05 -9.61 1.37
CA PRO A 98 3.42 -8.42 0.80
C PRO A 98 3.61 -8.25 -0.71
N ALA A 99 4.84 -8.34 -1.20
CA ALA A 99 5.11 -8.15 -2.63
C ALA A 99 4.41 -9.21 -3.49
N LYS A 100 4.40 -10.47 -3.05
CA LYS A 100 3.73 -11.55 -3.75
C LYS A 100 2.22 -11.33 -3.82
N ILE A 101 1.61 -11.00 -2.69
CA ILE A 101 0.16 -10.74 -2.60
C ILE A 101 -0.24 -9.54 -3.47
N ILE A 102 0.53 -8.45 -3.42
CA ILE A 102 0.26 -7.27 -4.25
C ILE A 102 0.27 -7.64 -5.74
N VAL A 103 1.26 -8.39 -6.20
CA VAL A 103 1.38 -8.81 -7.60
C VAL A 103 0.22 -9.73 -8.01
N GLU A 104 -0.17 -10.68 -7.18
CA GLU A 104 -1.30 -11.59 -7.43
C GLU A 104 -2.64 -10.81 -7.49
N VAL A 105 -2.88 -9.93 -6.54
CA VAL A 105 -4.10 -9.10 -6.51
C VAL A 105 -4.14 -8.13 -7.69
N ALA A 106 -3.00 -7.61 -8.11
CA ALA A 106 -2.88 -6.65 -9.20
C ALA A 106 -3.43 -7.14 -10.55
N GLU A 107 -3.51 -8.45 -10.77
CA GLU A 107 -3.91 -9.04 -12.06
C GLU A 107 -5.27 -8.55 -12.57
N VAL A 108 -6.18 -8.19 -11.69
CA VAL A 108 -7.52 -7.70 -12.04
C VAL A 108 -7.65 -6.18 -11.99
N PHE A 109 -6.55 -5.46 -11.82
CA PHE A 109 -6.49 -4.00 -11.79
C PHE A 109 -5.76 -3.44 -13.01
N ASP A 110 -6.00 -2.16 -13.29
CA ASP A 110 -5.43 -1.47 -14.45
C ASP A 110 -4.21 -0.64 -14.08
N LEU A 111 -4.14 -0.18 -12.84
CA LEU A 111 -3.04 0.61 -12.29
C LEU A 111 -2.81 0.24 -10.84
N ILE A 112 -1.55 0.11 -10.46
CA ILE A 112 -1.11 -0.13 -9.10
C ILE A 112 -0.38 1.12 -8.60
N VAL A 113 -0.73 1.57 -7.39
CA VAL A 113 -0.08 2.70 -6.72
C VAL A 113 0.55 2.20 -5.43
N ILE A 114 1.84 2.44 -5.26
CA ILE A 114 2.59 2.04 -4.06
C ILE A 114 3.50 3.17 -3.58
N GLY A 115 3.77 3.21 -2.28
CA GLY A 115 4.84 4.03 -1.73
C GLY A 115 6.21 3.43 -2.04
N SER A 116 7.22 4.27 -2.22
CA SER A 116 8.59 3.83 -2.51
C SER A 116 9.23 3.08 -1.35
N GLN A 117 8.77 3.32 -0.12
CA GLN A 117 9.34 2.76 1.10
C GLN A 117 8.22 2.48 2.10
N GLY A 118 8.29 1.32 2.78
CA GLY A 118 7.43 1.01 3.90
C GLY A 118 8.14 1.28 5.23
N PHE A 119 7.69 0.60 6.28
CA PHE A 119 8.41 0.57 7.56
C PHE A 119 9.72 -0.22 7.41
N GLY A 120 10.79 0.21 8.06
CA GLY A 120 12.07 -0.49 8.04
C GLY A 120 13.05 -0.01 6.96
N LEU A 121 13.16 1.29 6.80
CA LEU A 121 14.13 1.97 5.93
C LEU A 121 15.57 1.49 6.15
N ILE A 122 16.19 1.05 5.06
CA ILE A 122 17.66 0.94 4.99
C ILE A 122 18.18 2.23 4.38
N ALA A 123 18.99 2.97 5.14
CA ALA A 123 19.59 4.22 4.71
C ALA A 123 20.34 4.05 3.36
N GLY A 124 20.06 4.94 2.40
CA GLY A 124 20.71 4.94 1.09
C GLY A 124 20.05 4.07 0.02
N TRP A 125 19.00 3.32 0.34
CA TRP A 125 18.24 2.56 -0.63
C TRP A 125 17.11 3.40 -1.22
N PHE A 126 17.01 3.38 -2.54
CA PHE A 126 16.06 4.18 -3.30
C PHE A 126 14.63 3.64 -3.27
N LEU A 127 14.49 2.32 -3.19
CA LEU A 127 13.23 1.60 -3.04
C LEU A 127 13.30 0.65 -1.86
N GLY A 128 12.21 0.52 -1.12
CA GLY A 128 12.04 -0.51 -0.12
C GLY A 128 12.01 -1.92 -0.73
N SER A 129 12.14 -2.95 0.11
CA SER A 129 12.16 -4.34 -0.34
C SER A 129 10.87 -4.74 -1.07
N VAL A 130 9.71 -4.33 -0.55
CA VAL A 130 8.41 -4.65 -1.16
C VAL A 130 8.25 -3.93 -2.50
N SER A 131 8.49 -2.62 -2.56
CA SER A 131 8.36 -1.84 -3.79
C SER A 131 9.33 -2.31 -4.87
N ASN A 132 10.58 -2.64 -4.51
CA ASN A 132 11.55 -3.17 -5.45
C ASN A 132 11.11 -4.54 -6.03
N GLU A 133 10.61 -5.42 -5.21
CA GLU A 133 10.11 -6.72 -5.67
C GLU A 133 8.86 -6.58 -6.56
N VAL A 134 7.93 -5.69 -6.20
CA VAL A 134 6.75 -5.40 -7.02
C VAL A 134 7.14 -4.85 -8.38
N VAL A 135 8.10 -3.91 -8.45
CA VAL A 135 8.63 -3.36 -9.72
C VAL A 135 9.15 -4.47 -10.62
N ASN A 136 9.87 -5.44 -10.07
CA ASN A 136 10.46 -6.51 -10.86
C ASN A 136 9.46 -7.60 -11.29
N SER A 137 8.36 -7.76 -10.57
CA SER A 137 7.43 -8.87 -10.76
C SER A 137 6.07 -8.49 -11.32
N CYS A 138 5.66 -7.23 -11.16
CA CYS A 138 4.35 -6.75 -11.62
C CYS A 138 4.38 -6.46 -13.13
N THR A 139 3.35 -6.94 -13.83
CA THR A 139 3.18 -6.69 -15.28
C THR A 139 2.20 -5.56 -15.58
N LYS A 140 1.58 -5.00 -14.55
CA LYS A 140 0.61 -3.90 -14.67
C LYS A 140 1.32 -2.54 -14.59
N PRO A 141 0.73 -1.48 -15.17
CA PRO A 141 1.16 -0.12 -14.92
C PRO A 141 1.30 0.17 -13.43
N LEU A 142 2.40 0.77 -13.05
CA LEU A 142 2.79 0.96 -11.66
C LEU A 142 3.22 2.41 -11.42
N LEU A 143 2.58 3.07 -10.46
CA LEU A 143 2.98 4.37 -9.96
C LEU A 143 3.66 4.21 -8.61
N ILE A 144 4.91 4.63 -8.50
CA ILE A 144 5.68 4.66 -7.26
C ILE A 144 5.70 6.09 -6.73
N VAL A 145 5.17 6.26 -5.52
CA VAL A 145 5.13 7.57 -4.86
C VAL A 145 6.27 7.68 -3.87
N LYS A 146 7.11 8.68 -4.06
CA LYS A 146 8.25 8.99 -3.19
C LYS A 146 7.91 10.13 -2.25
N LYS A 147 8.53 10.13 -1.09
CA LYS A 147 8.47 11.26 -0.18
C LYS A 147 9.24 12.44 -0.77
N PRO A 148 8.69 13.67 -0.74
CA PRO A 148 9.45 14.86 -1.11
C PRO A 148 10.73 14.98 -0.26
N GLY A 149 11.89 15.16 -0.90
CA GLY A 149 13.18 15.24 -0.23
C GLY A 149 14.00 13.94 -0.19
N ASP A 150 13.43 12.80 -0.56
CA ASP A 150 14.15 11.54 -0.78
C ASP A 150 14.97 11.63 -2.07
N GLN A 151 15.88 12.58 -2.12
CA GLN A 151 16.82 12.68 -3.23
C GLN A 151 17.99 11.73 -2.98
N LYS A 152 18.43 11.10 -4.06
CA LYS A 152 19.69 10.38 -4.09
C LYS A 152 20.78 11.31 -3.52
N PRO A 153 21.58 10.88 -2.56
CA PRO A 153 22.71 11.69 -2.13
C PRO A 153 23.52 12.06 -3.37
N ASP A 154 23.84 13.33 -3.50
CA ASP A 154 24.66 13.86 -4.59
C ASP A 154 25.94 13.03 -4.68
N PRO A 155 26.22 12.37 -5.81
CA PRO A 155 27.46 11.60 -5.99
C PRO A 155 28.69 12.50 -6.09
N SER A 156 28.56 13.81 -5.96
CA SER A 156 29.68 14.74 -6.00
C SER A 156 30.54 14.56 -4.75
N PRO A 157 31.85 14.35 -4.90
CA PRO A 157 32.77 14.29 -3.79
C PRO A 157 32.88 15.64 -3.06
#